data_c33b683fbebb46650267cce942676d6d
#
_entry.id   c33b683fbebb46650267cce942676d6d
#
_cell.length_a   1.000
_cell.length_b   1.000
_cell.length_c   1.000
_cell.angle_alpha   90.00
_cell.angle_beta   90.00
_cell.angle_gamma   90.00
#
_symmetry.space_group_name_H-M   'P 1'
#
loop_
_entity.id
_entity.type
_entity.pdbx_description
1 polymer ?
#
loop_
_entity_poly.entity_id
_entity_poly.type
_entity_poly.pdbx_seq_one_letter_code
_entity_poly.pdbx_strand_id
1 'polypeptide(L)'
;DEMSDAMIYSEGFFDIMNAEIEMEKTGNYKPSKVSGKFEIQDVSFSYPNGTKALKHINMEIIPGSITAFVGLSGAGKSTVINLLDKFYEPTRGRILLDGVDLSEYDTTFLREKIGLVLQKNHIFKGTIEENIRYGDLNASYEEVVLAAQKAYIHDQIMELPDKYKSQASLLSGGQQQRIAIARLFIKDPPIIFLDEPTASLDAITTEQIKNSLDAIKQNRTVIVISHSLSQIIDAERIYVMEEGMVVESGIHEEVYREGGTYKKIFDAMARSLNLDKIAKTYEV
;
A
#
# COMPACT_ATOMS: atom_id res chain seq x y z
N ASP A 1 -18.67 -38.04 -22.70
CA ASP A 1 -19.91 -37.60 -22.42
C ASP A 1 -20.10 -36.08 -22.57
N GLU A 2 -20.15 -35.65 -23.86
CA GLU A 2 -20.27 -34.23 -24.25
C GLU A 2 -21.43 -33.48 -23.56
N MET A 3 -22.54 -34.21 -23.27
CA MET A 3 -23.69 -33.62 -22.58
C MET A 3 -23.46 -33.35 -21.10
N SER A 4 -22.60 -34.14 -20.43
CA SER A 4 -22.21 -33.92 -19.04
C SER A 4 -21.25 -32.73 -18.92
N ASP A 5 -20.32 -32.63 -19.87
CA ASP A 5 -19.39 -31.49 -19.93
C ASP A 5 -20.11 -30.17 -20.25
N ALA A 6 -21.08 -30.21 -21.17
CA ALA A 6 -21.91 -29.05 -21.47
C ALA A 6 -22.77 -28.59 -20.27
N MET A 7 -23.26 -29.50 -19.43
CA MET A 7 -23.98 -29.17 -18.21
C MET A 7 -23.06 -28.48 -17.18
N ILE A 8 -21.83 -28.96 -16.97
CA ILE A 8 -20.85 -28.37 -16.05
C ILE A 8 -20.49 -26.94 -16.50
N TYR A 9 -20.26 -26.74 -17.81
CA TYR A 9 -19.99 -25.40 -18.34
C TYR A 9 -21.21 -24.46 -18.22
N SER A 10 -22.43 -25.00 -18.35
CA SER A 10 -23.64 -24.19 -18.21
C SER A 10 -23.94 -23.80 -16.78
N GLU A 11 -23.64 -24.65 -15.78
CA GLU A 11 -23.78 -24.29 -14.36
C GLU A 11 -22.91 -23.09 -14.00
N GLY A 12 -21.61 -23.09 -14.35
CA GLY A 12 -20.72 -21.96 -14.12
C GLY A 12 -21.16 -20.67 -14.80
N PHE A 13 -21.77 -20.77 -16.00
CA PHE A 13 -22.36 -19.62 -16.68
C PHE A 13 -23.60 -19.07 -15.94
N PHE A 14 -24.50 -19.95 -15.50
CA PHE A 14 -25.69 -19.55 -14.75
C PHE A 14 -25.35 -19.02 -13.36
N ASP A 15 -24.31 -19.54 -12.70
CA ASP A 15 -23.82 -19.02 -11.43
C ASP A 15 -23.35 -17.57 -11.58
N ILE A 16 -22.62 -17.26 -12.65
CA ILE A 16 -22.20 -15.88 -12.94
C ILE A 16 -23.39 -14.99 -13.29
N MET A 17 -24.33 -15.47 -14.09
CA MET A 17 -25.52 -14.71 -14.51
C MET A 17 -26.49 -14.45 -13.36
N ASN A 18 -26.57 -15.37 -12.40
CA ASN A 18 -27.45 -15.28 -11.24
C ASN A 18 -26.74 -14.72 -10.00
N ALA A 19 -25.43 -14.44 -10.07
CA ALA A 19 -24.71 -13.82 -8.99
C ALA A 19 -25.34 -12.47 -8.66
N GLU A 20 -25.65 -12.25 -7.38
CA GLU A 20 -26.11 -10.94 -6.93
C GLU A 20 -25.00 -9.91 -7.19
N ILE A 21 -25.34 -8.86 -7.91
CA ILE A 21 -24.42 -7.74 -8.12
C ILE A 21 -24.34 -6.98 -6.79
N GLU A 22 -23.32 -7.25 -6.02
CA GLU A 22 -22.98 -6.40 -4.88
C GLU A 22 -22.51 -5.04 -5.43
N MET A 23 -23.43 -4.08 -5.45
CA MET A 23 -23.08 -2.70 -5.76
C MET A 23 -22.19 -2.14 -4.64
N GLU A 24 -21.02 -1.65 -4.99
CA GLU A 24 -20.16 -0.97 -4.03
C GLU A 24 -20.92 0.20 -3.39
N LYS A 25 -21.00 0.21 -2.07
CA LYS A 25 -21.65 1.31 -1.36
C LYS A 25 -20.79 2.56 -1.51
N THR A 26 -21.30 3.54 -2.21
CA THR A 26 -20.64 4.83 -2.41
C THR A 26 -21.50 5.95 -1.86
N GLY A 27 -20.86 6.91 -1.18
CA GLY A 27 -21.47 8.17 -0.84
C GLY A 27 -21.41 9.17 -1.99
N ASN A 28 -21.76 10.40 -1.71
CA ASN A 28 -21.78 11.48 -2.70
C ASN A 28 -20.85 12.66 -2.32
N TYR A 29 -20.14 12.57 -1.21
CA TYR A 29 -19.31 13.66 -0.71
C TYR A 29 -18.00 13.76 -1.50
N LYS A 30 -17.76 14.92 -2.10
CA LYS A 30 -16.57 15.24 -2.92
C LYS A 30 -16.06 16.64 -2.53
N PRO A 31 -15.26 16.76 -1.44
CA PRO A 31 -14.74 18.04 -1.03
C PRO A 31 -13.74 18.62 -2.05
N SER A 32 -13.62 19.93 -2.11
CA SER A 32 -12.65 20.61 -2.98
C SER A 32 -11.20 20.34 -2.58
N LYS A 33 -10.95 20.04 -1.30
CA LYS A 33 -9.62 19.74 -0.75
C LYS A 33 -9.72 18.59 0.25
N VAL A 34 -8.73 17.70 0.21
CA VAL A 34 -8.53 16.63 1.19
C VAL A 34 -7.18 16.88 1.86
N SER A 35 -7.17 16.99 3.20
CA SER A 35 -5.94 17.17 3.98
C SER A 35 -5.35 15.84 4.43
N GLY A 36 -6.17 14.81 4.55
CA GLY A 36 -5.72 13.46 4.87
C GLY A 36 -5.64 13.16 6.36
N LYS A 37 -6.46 13.84 7.20
CA LYS A 37 -6.62 13.45 8.60
C LYS A 37 -7.54 12.26 8.70
N PHE A 38 -7.05 11.10 9.17
CA PHE A 38 -7.92 9.99 9.51
C PHE A 38 -8.12 9.86 11.02
N GLU A 39 -9.35 9.59 11.42
CA GLU A 39 -9.73 9.24 12.79
C GLU A 39 -10.45 7.90 12.77
N ILE A 40 -9.85 6.89 13.39
CA ILE A 40 -10.37 5.53 13.49
C ILE A 40 -10.94 5.38 14.90
N GLN A 41 -12.24 5.18 15.02
CA GLN A 41 -12.98 5.23 16.29
C GLN A 41 -13.66 3.89 16.59
N ASP A 42 -13.14 3.15 17.57
CA ASP A 42 -13.64 1.85 18.05
C ASP A 42 -13.90 0.83 16.92
N VAL A 43 -13.00 0.80 15.94
CA VAL A 43 -13.18 -0.02 14.73
C VAL A 43 -12.86 -1.48 15.02
N SER A 44 -13.80 -2.35 14.65
CA SER A 44 -13.60 -3.80 14.56
C SER A 44 -13.98 -4.28 13.17
N PHE A 45 -13.26 -5.28 12.66
CA PHE A 45 -13.51 -5.81 11.35
C PHE A 45 -13.29 -7.32 11.27
N SER A 46 -14.20 -7.99 10.56
CA SER A 46 -14.08 -9.40 10.20
C SER A 46 -14.28 -9.57 8.71
N TYR A 47 -13.40 -10.34 8.07
CA TYR A 47 -13.56 -10.70 6.67
C TYR A 47 -14.80 -11.56 6.43
N PRO A 48 -15.35 -11.62 5.19
CA PRO A 48 -16.53 -12.44 4.87
C PRO A 48 -16.37 -13.93 5.21
N ASN A 49 -15.14 -14.44 5.23
CA ASN A 49 -14.82 -15.81 5.64
C ASN A 49 -14.85 -16.04 7.17
N GLY A 50 -15.26 -15.02 7.95
CA GLY A 50 -15.34 -15.08 9.42
C GLY A 50 -14.05 -14.77 10.17
N THR A 51 -12.93 -14.52 9.48
CA THR A 51 -11.65 -14.18 10.13
C THR A 51 -11.74 -12.79 10.78
N LYS A 52 -11.62 -12.74 12.12
CA LYS A 52 -11.58 -11.48 12.89
C LYS A 52 -10.19 -10.86 12.73
N ALA A 53 -10.11 -9.74 12.01
CA ALA A 53 -8.84 -9.10 11.68
C ALA A 53 -8.53 -7.89 12.55
N LEU A 54 -9.53 -7.13 13.00
CA LEU A 54 -9.34 -5.96 13.86
C LEU A 54 -10.33 -5.97 15.02
N LYS A 55 -9.87 -5.50 16.19
CA LYS A 55 -10.61 -5.52 17.45
C LYS A 55 -10.47 -4.17 18.16
N HIS A 56 -11.52 -3.37 18.17
CA HIS A 56 -11.63 -2.12 18.93
C HIS A 56 -10.44 -1.17 18.74
N ILE A 57 -9.95 -1.01 17.52
CA ILE A 57 -8.82 -0.13 17.25
C ILE A 57 -9.23 1.35 17.28
N ASN A 58 -8.35 2.17 17.88
CA ASN A 58 -8.45 3.61 17.91
C ASN A 58 -7.13 4.18 17.44
N MET A 59 -7.15 5.00 16.39
CA MET A 59 -5.96 5.63 15.81
C MET A 59 -6.30 7.02 15.29
N GLU A 60 -5.33 7.91 15.31
CA GLU A 60 -5.38 9.21 14.65
C GLU A 60 -4.17 9.34 13.73
N ILE A 61 -4.40 9.69 12.47
CA ILE A 61 -3.38 9.93 11.46
C ILE A 61 -3.38 11.41 11.16
N ILE A 62 -2.24 12.05 11.43
CA ILE A 62 -2.09 13.50 11.33
C ILE A 62 -1.84 13.88 9.86
N PRO A 63 -2.52 14.91 9.33
CA PRO A 63 -2.28 15.39 7.98
C PRO A 63 -0.83 15.79 7.74
N GLY A 64 -0.29 15.41 6.60
CA GLY A 64 1.07 15.80 6.20
C GLY A 64 2.18 15.12 6.99
N SER A 65 1.88 14.08 7.79
CA SER A 65 2.83 13.32 8.58
C SER A 65 3.01 11.89 8.04
N ILE A 66 4.06 11.23 8.48
CA ILE A 66 4.32 9.81 8.23
C ILE A 66 3.89 9.01 9.46
N THR A 67 2.95 8.09 9.27
CA THR A 67 2.53 7.13 10.29
C THR A 67 2.99 5.74 9.92
N ALA A 68 3.72 5.06 10.80
CA ALA A 68 4.18 3.69 10.59
C ALA A 68 3.31 2.69 11.34
N PHE A 69 2.93 1.59 10.66
CA PHE A 69 2.32 0.43 11.30
C PHE A 69 3.35 -0.68 11.45
N VAL A 70 3.59 -1.11 12.68
CA VAL A 70 4.58 -2.14 13.05
C VAL A 70 3.85 -3.32 13.70
N GLY A 71 4.31 -4.53 13.47
CA GLY A 71 3.72 -5.75 14.03
C GLY A 71 4.08 -6.98 13.20
N LEU A 72 3.89 -8.15 13.78
CA LEU A 72 4.13 -9.43 13.09
C LEU A 72 3.16 -9.62 11.90
N SER A 73 3.47 -10.57 11.03
CA SER A 73 2.56 -10.97 9.96
C SER A 73 1.21 -11.41 10.55
N GLY A 74 0.11 -10.99 9.94
CA GLY A 74 -1.24 -11.27 10.44
C GLY A 74 -1.72 -10.36 11.59
N ALA A 75 -0.94 -9.37 12.04
CA ALA A 75 -1.36 -8.43 13.09
C ALA A 75 -2.50 -7.47 12.69
N GLY A 76 -2.90 -7.42 11.42
CA GLY A 76 -4.00 -6.59 10.94
C GLY A 76 -3.57 -5.29 10.20
N LYS A 77 -2.26 -5.05 10.00
CA LYS A 77 -1.74 -3.81 9.40
C LYS A 77 -2.33 -3.52 8.00
N SER A 78 -2.22 -4.45 7.06
CA SER A 78 -2.78 -4.28 5.71
C SER A 78 -4.31 -4.22 5.72
N THR A 79 -4.97 -4.83 6.73
CA THR A 79 -6.42 -4.71 6.90
C THR A 79 -6.83 -3.27 7.23
N VAL A 80 -6.03 -2.54 8.03
CA VAL A 80 -6.28 -1.11 8.29
C VAL A 80 -6.23 -0.33 6.98
N ILE A 81 -5.19 -0.53 6.15
CA ILE A 81 -5.08 0.12 4.83
C ILE A 81 -6.31 -0.18 3.96
N ASN A 82 -6.76 -1.44 3.92
CA ASN A 82 -7.93 -1.85 3.14
C ASN A 82 -9.23 -1.15 3.58
N LEU A 83 -9.37 -0.85 4.87
CA LEU A 83 -10.51 -0.07 5.38
C LEU A 83 -10.38 1.41 5.03
N LEU A 84 -9.17 1.98 5.12
CA LEU A 84 -8.92 3.39 4.79
C LEU A 84 -9.10 3.68 3.28
N ASP A 85 -8.80 2.70 2.41
CA ASP A 85 -9.04 2.79 0.96
C ASP A 85 -10.46 2.35 0.55
N LYS A 86 -11.30 2.06 1.55
CA LYS A 86 -12.70 1.66 1.34
C LYS A 86 -12.85 0.41 0.46
N PHE A 87 -11.89 -0.55 0.54
CA PHE A 87 -12.06 -1.89 -0.03
C PHE A 87 -13.03 -2.72 0.81
N TYR A 88 -13.11 -2.43 2.11
CA TYR A 88 -14.06 -3.02 3.06
C TYR A 88 -14.62 -1.93 3.97
N GLU A 89 -15.80 -2.19 4.53
CA GLU A 89 -16.40 -1.37 5.57
C GLU A 89 -16.13 -2.00 6.96
N PRO A 90 -15.92 -1.20 8.02
CA PRO A 90 -15.79 -1.74 9.37
C PRO A 90 -17.06 -2.47 9.79
N THR A 91 -16.92 -3.60 10.50
CA THR A 91 -18.06 -4.33 11.07
C THR A 91 -18.67 -3.58 12.26
N ARG A 92 -17.83 -2.78 12.96
CA ARG A 92 -18.21 -1.92 14.09
C ARG A 92 -17.31 -0.69 14.13
N GLY A 93 -17.80 0.40 14.72
CA GLY A 93 -17.08 1.67 14.79
C GLY A 93 -17.22 2.48 13.51
N ARG A 94 -16.37 3.47 13.35
CA ARG A 94 -16.38 4.34 12.17
C ARG A 94 -14.97 4.90 11.88
N ILE A 95 -14.78 5.31 10.64
CA ILE A 95 -13.56 5.95 10.18
C ILE A 95 -13.95 7.31 9.61
N LEU A 96 -13.30 8.36 10.09
CA LEU A 96 -13.49 9.70 9.55
C LEU A 96 -12.27 10.10 8.73
N LEU A 97 -12.50 10.77 7.62
CA LEU A 97 -11.49 11.49 6.83
C LEU A 97 -11.83 12.97 6.85
N ASP A 98 -10.92 13.79 7.38
CA ASP A 98 -11.13 15.24 7.55
C ASP A 98 -12.43 15.58 8.31
N GLY A 99 -12.80 14.75 9.30
CA GLY A 99 -13.98 14.92 10.14
C GLY A 99 -15.30 14.41 9.55
N VAL A 100 -15.31 13.90 8.31
CA VAL A 100 -16.49 13.33 7.64
C VAL A 100 -16.37 11.81 7.60
N ASP A 101 -17.46 11.10 7.86
CA ASP A 101 -17.47 9.63 7.82
C ASP A 101 -17.06 9.12 6.43
N LEU A 102 -16.16 8.14 6.40
CA LEU A 102 -15.62 7.62 5.15
C LEU A 102 -16.70 6.99 4.25
N SER A 103 -17.79 6.51 4.85
CA SER A 103 -18.95 5.98 4.12
C SER A 103 -19.66 7.03 3.27
N GLU A 104 -19.60 8.31 3.67
CA GLU A 104 -20.22 9.43 2.95
C GLU A 104 -19.45 9.83 1.68
N TYR A 105 -18.15 9.51 1.61
CA TYR A 105 -17.34 9.84 0.45
C TYR A 105 -17.74 9.03 -0.79
N ASP A 106 -17.75 9.72 -1.93
CA ASP A 106 -17.75 9.03 -3.23
C ASP A 106 -16.47 8.21 -3.37
N THR A 107 -16.61 6.92 -3.61
CA THR A 107 -15.50 5.97 -3.59
C THR A 107 -14.48 6.24 -4.71
N THR A 108 -14.95 6.62 -5.90
CA THR A 108 -14.06 6.98 -7.01
C THR A 108 -13.24 8.22 -6.66
N PHE A 109 -13.90 9.27 -6.18
CA PHE A 109 -13.22 10.49 -5.72
C PHE A 109 -12.20 10.19 -4.63
N LEU A 110 -12.57 9.39 -3.61
CA LEU A 110 -11.66 9.02 -2.52
C LEU A 110 -10.41 8.34 -3.06
N ARG A 111 -10.56 7.33 -3.91
CA ARG A 111 -9.45 6.58 -4.50
C ARG A 111 -8.59 7.43 -5.43
N GLU A 112 -9.12 8.48 -6.05
CA GLU A 112 -8.32 9.47 -6.76
C GLU A 112 -7.36 10.23 -5.83
N LYS A 113 -7.74 10.44 -4.56
CA LYS A 113 -6.93 11.15 -3.56
C LYS A 113 -5.94 10.25 -2.82
N ILE A 114 -5.99 8.95 -3.02
CA ILE A 114 -5.12 7.96 -2.37
C ILE A 114 -4.22 7.31 -3.42
N GLY A 115 -2.90 7.30 -3.16
CA GLY A 115 -1.94 6.51 -3.89
C GLY A 115 -1.56 5.27 -3.07
N LEU A 116 -1.58 4.11 -3.70
CA LEU A 116 -1.34 2.83 -3.05
C LEU A 116 -0.20 2.08 -3.74
N VAL A 117 0.81 1.68 -2.97
CA VAL A 117 1.87 0.76 -3.39
C VAL A 117 1.81 -0.45 -2.47
N LEU A 118 1.49 -1.60 -3.02
CA LEU A 118 1.35 -2.87 -2.31
C LEU A 118 2.65 -3.67 -2.32
N GLN A 119 2.78 -4.63 -1.42
CA GLN A 119 3.87 -5.61 -1.43
C GLN A 119 3.90 -6.41 -2.74
N LYS A 120 2.73 -6.81 -3.26
CA LYS A 120 2.57 -7.42 -4.57
C LYS A 120 1.78 -6.48 -5.47
N ASN A 121 2.46 -5.86 -6.42
CA ASN A 121 1.83 -4.94 -7.33
C ASN A 121 1.31 -5.66 -8.57
N HIS A 122 0.10 -5.28 -8.99
CA HIS A 122 -0.49 -5.84 -10.19
C HIS A 122 0.00 -5.14 -11.45
N ILE A 123 0.48 -5.92 -12.40
CA ILE A 123 0.81 -5.47 -13.75
C ILE A 123 -0.33 -5.92 -14.69
N PHE A 124 -0.97 -4.95 -15.32
CA PHE A 124 -2.01 -5.20 -16.28
C PHE A 124 -1.44 -5.70 -17.61
N LYS A 125 -2.22 -6.49 -18.33
CA LYS A 125 -1.85 -6.91 -19.69
C LYS A 125 -1.79 -5.67 -20.59
N GLY A 126 -0.64 -5.47 -21.24
CA GLY A 126 -0.39 -4.31 -22.08
C GLY A 126 1.06 -3.86 -22.00
N THR A 127 1.34 -2.68 -22.54
CA THR A 127 2.66 -2.08 -22.60
C THR A 127 3.10 -1.48 -21.27
N ILE A 128 4.38 -1.21 -21.13
CA ILE A 128 4.94 -0.50 -19.95
C ILE A 128 4.36 0.91 -19.87
N GLU A 129 4.26 1.62 -20.98
CA GLU A 129 3.64 2.96 -21.05
C GLU A 129 2.21 2.94 -20.51
N GLU A 130 1.36 2.04 -21.01
CA GLU A 130 -0.02 1.90 -20.53
C GLU A 130 -0.06 1.60 -19.03
N ASN A 131 0.82 0.73 -18.55
CA ASN A 131 0.87 0.39 -17.14
C ASN A 131 1.25 1.57 -16.24
N ILE A 132 2.17 2.43 -16.64
CA ILE A 132 2.49 3.65 -15.89
C ILE A 132 1.33 4.64 -15.97
N ARG A 133 0.72 4.79 -17.14
CA ARG A 133 -0.41 5.69 -17.41
C ARG A 133 -1.67 5.36 -16.60
N TYR A 134 -1.80 4.16 -16.02
CA TYR A 134 -2.87 3.86 -15.06
C TYR A 134 -2.86 4.76 -13.80
N GLY A 135 -1.76 5.45 -13.51
CA GLY A 135 -1.73 6.47 -12.47
C GLY A 135 -2.54 7.73 -12.81
N ASP A 136 -2.48 8.15 -14.10
CA ASP A 136 -3.31 9.19 -14.73
C ASP A 136 -3.45 8.87 -16.21
N LEU A 137 -4.66 8.52 -16.63
CA LEU A 137 -4.96 8.12 -18.02
C LEU A 137 -4.78 9.26 -19.02
N ASN A 138 -4.81 10.52 -18.58
CA ASN A 138 -4.63 11.71 -19.41
C ASN A 138 -3.17 12.17 -19.52
N ALA A 139 -2.26 11.52 -18.77
CA ALA A 139 -0.84 11.91 -18.76
C ALA A 139 -0.21 11.83 -20.15
N SER A 140 0.61 12.80 -20.48
CA SER A 140 1.44 12.83 -21.69
C SER A 140 2.53 11.74 -21.65
N TYR A 141 3.13 11.48 -22.80
CA TYR A 141 4.27 10.56 -22.86
C TYR A 141 5.46 11.08 -22.04
N GLU A 142 5.70 12.39 -22.08
CA GLU A 142 6.77 13.05 -21.32
C GLU A 142 6.57 12.88 -19.81
N GLU A 143 5.33 12.97 -19.31
CA GLU A 143 5.00 12.73 -17.90
C GLU A 143 5.20 11.26 -17.51
N VAL A 144 4.88 10.33 -18.41
CA VAL A 144 5.17 8.90 -18.21
C VAL A 144 6.67 8.66 -18.09
N VAL A 145 7.49 9.26 -18.98
CA VAL A 145 8.95 9.15 -18.94
C VAL A 145 9.50 9.75 -17.65
N LEU A 146 9.02 10.93 -17.25
CA LEU A 146 9.46 11.59 -16.02
C LEU A 146 9.12 10.75 -14.77
N ALA A 147 7.92 10.16 -14.73
CA ALA A 147 7.52 9.26 -13.65
C ALA A 147 8.42 8.01 -13.59
N ALA A 148 8.77 7.43 -14.74
CA ALA A 148 9.68 6.30 -14.82
C ALA A 148 11.12 6.66 -14.38
N GLN A 149 11.59 7.86 -14.70
CA GLN A 149 12.88 8.37 -14.22
C GLN A 149 12.89 8.52 -12.71
N LYS A 150 11.85 9.13 -12.11
CA LYS A 150 11.70 9.27 -10.66
C LYS A 150 11.62 7.93 -9.94
N ALA A 151 11.07 6.91 -10.60
CA ALA A 151 11.00 5.53 -10.09
C ALA A 151 12.24 4.69 -10.41
N TYR A 152 13.29 5.28 -11.00
CA TYR A 152 14.55 4.61 -11.37
C TYR A 152 14.35 3.37 -12.27
N ILE A 153 13.34 3.37 -13.14
CA ILE A 153 13.08 2.27 -14.09
C ILE A 153 13.35 2.67 -15.55
N HIS A 154 13.49 3.98 -15.85
CA HIS A 154 13.65 4.51 -17.20
C HIS A 154 14.77 3.83 -18.00
N ASP A 155 15.99 3.78 -17.45
CA ASP A 155 17.16 3.25 -18.15
C ASP A 155 16.97 1.79 -18.54
N GLN A 156 16.39 0.98 -17.64
CA GLN A 156 16.09 -0.43 -17.93
C GLN A 156 14.99 -0.59 -18.98
N ILE A 157 14.00 0.31 -19.01
CA ILE A 157 12.99 0.34 -20.08
C ILE A 157 13.67 0.66 -21.43
N MET A 158 14.62 1.57 -21.44
CA MET A 158 15.33 1.96 -22.67
C MET A 158 16.24 0.87 -23.25
N GLU A 159 16.63 -0.13 -22.44
CA GLU A 159 17.39 -1.32 -22.88
C GLU A 159 16.49 -2.36 -23.57
N LEU A 160 15.16 -2.29 -23.40
CA LEU A 160 14.23 -3.22 -24.04
C LEU A 160 14.07 -2.91 -25.53
N PRO A 161 13.84 -3.92 -26.41
CA PRO A 161 13.74 -3.72 -27.86
C PRO A 161 12.71 -2.67 -28.26
N ASP A 162 11.50 -2.71 -27.67
CA ASP A 162 10.41 -1.79 -27.96
C ASP A 162 10.25 -0.71 -26.89
N LYS A 163 11.23 -0.58 -25.98
CA LYS A 163 11.26 0.44 -24.91
C LYS A 163 9.93 0.48 -24.15
N TYR A 164 9.27 1.64 -24.08
CA TYR A 164 7.98 1.82 -23.40
C TYR A 164 6.82 1.04 -24.02
N LYS A 165 6.94 0.63 -25.29
CA LYS A 165 5.95 -0.21 -25.97
C LYS A 165 6.16 -1.70 -25.72
N SER A 166 7.22 -2.09 -25.03
CA SER A 166 7.45 -3.47 -24.60
C SER A 166 6.33 -3.94 -23.68
N GLN A 167 6.01 -5.23 -23.73
CA GLN A 167 5.01 -5.82 -22.85
C GLN A 167 5.47 -5.78 -21.39
N ALA A 168 4.62 -5.28 -20.50
CA ALA A 168 4.94 -5.13 -19.09
C ALA A 168 5.11 -6.49 -18.36
N SER A 169 4.59 -7.57 -18.94
CA SER A 169 4.79 -8.94 -18.43
C SER A 169 6.25 -9.43 -18.50
N LEU A 170 7.10 -8.77 -19.28
CA LEU A 170 8.55 -9.09 -19.38
C LEU A 170 9.34 -8.59 -18.16
N LEU A 171 8.77 -7.73 -17.34
CA LEU A 171 9.43 -7.10 -16.20
C LEU A 171 9.59 -8.07 -15.03
N SER A 172 10.76 -8.04 -14.38
CA SER A 172 11.00 -8.75 -13.13
C SER A 172 10.15 -8.19 -11.98
N GLY A 173 10.03 -8.92 -10.86
CA GLY A 173 9.26 -8.47 -9.69
C GLY A 173 9.70 -7.10 -9.17
N GLY A 174 11.02 -6.84 -9.07
CA GLY A 174 11.54 -5.53 -8.66
C GLY A 174 11.25 -4.43 -9.68
N GLN A 175 11.25 -4.74 -10.99
CA GLN A 175 10.87 -3.78 -12.03
C GLN A 175 9.37 -3.47 -11.98
N GLN A 176 8.52 -4.47 -11.73
CA GLN A 176 7.07 -4.30 -11.54
C GLN A 176 6.77 -3.41 -10.33
N GLN A 177 7.53 -3.56 -9.25
CA GLN A 177 7.44 -2.68 -8.07
C GLN A 177 7.73 -1.23 -8.45
N ARG A 178 8.76 -0.98 -9.24
CA ARG A 178 9.10 0.38 -9.71
C ARG A 178 8.04 0.95 -10.67
N ILE A 179 7.35 0.13 -11.45
CA ILE A 179 6.18 0.57 -12.23
C ILE A 179 5.05 1.05 -11.29
N ALA A 180 4.79 0.35 -10.18
CA ALA A 180 3.79 0.80 -9.21
C ALA A 180 4.18 2.13 -8.55
N ILE A 181 5.47 2.34 -8.28
CA ILE A 181 6.00 3.61 -7.78
C ILE A 181 5.90 4.71 -8.86
N ALA A 182 6.14 4.39 -10.13
CA ALA A 182 5.95 5.35 -11.24
C ALA A 182 4.46 5.78 -11.35
N ARG A 183 3.51 4.85 -11.17
CA ARG A 183 2.08 5.19 -11.08
C ARG A 183 1.78 6.17 -9.94
N LEU A 184 2.45 6.01 -8.81
CA LEU A 184 2.31 6.94 -7.69
C LEU A 184 2.81 8.34 -8.04
N PHE A 185 3.96 8.44 -8.71
CA PHE A 185 4.53 9.72 -9.15
C PHE A 185 3.65 10.46 -10.14
N ILE A 186 3.02 9.74 -11.08
CA ILE A 186 2.17 10.35 -12.10
C ILE A 186 0.81 10.78 -11.53
N LYS A 187 0.29 10.02 -10.55
CA LYS A 187 -0.98 10.30 -9.88
C LYS A 187 -0.90 11.50 -8.92
N ASP A 188 0.24 11.68 -8.27
CA ASP A 188 0.55 12.77 -7.34
C ASP A 188 -0.49 13.01 -6.23
N PRO A 189 -0.91 12.00 -5.48
CA PRO A 189 -2.02 12.07 -4.55
C PRO A 189 -1.64 12.74 -3.22
N PRO A 190 -2.58 13.38 -2.49
CA PRO A 190 -2.32 13.95 -1.16
C PRO A 190 -2.15 12.91 -0.04
N ILE A 191 -2.65 11.70 -0.25
CA ILE A 191 -2.57 10.58 0.71
C ILE A 191 -1.85 9.42 0.06
N ILE A 192 -0.90 8.80 0.77
CA ILE A 192 -0.08 7.72 0.26
C ILE A 192 -0.09 6.55 1.23
N PHE A 193 -0.39 5.35 0.74
CA PHE A 193 -0.26 4.10 1.48
C PHE A 193 0.84 3.25 0.86
N LEU A 194 1.81 2.85 1.68
CA LEU A 194 2.97 2.05 1.28
C LEU A 194 2.97 0.76 2.09
N ASP A 195 2.71 -0.37 1.46
CA ASP A 195 2.78 -1.69 2.08
C ASP A 195 4.03 -2.42 1.57
N GLU A 196 5.11 -2.39 2.37
CA GLU A 196 6.42 -2.96 2.06
C GLU A 196 6.98 -2.56 0.68
N PRO A 197 7.09 -1.26 0.37
CA PRO A 197 7.36 -0.77 -0.99
C PRO A 197 8.72 -1.16 -1.56
N THR A 198 9.63 -1.74 -0.77
CA THR A 198 11.00 -2.10 -1.18
C THR A 198 11.34 -3.58 -0.95
N ALA A 199 10.39 -4.41 -0.53
CA ALA A 199 10.63 -5.81 -0.13
C ALA A 199 11.21 -6.70 -1.24
N SER A 200 11.00 -6.37 -2.51
CA SER A 200 11.44 -7.16 -3.68
C SER A 200 12.61 -6.54 -4.44
N LEU A 201 13.30 -5.55 -3.85
CA LEU A 201 14.36 -4.80 -4.51
C LEU A 201 15.74 -5.19 -3.97
N ASP A 202 16.76 -5.11 -4.83
CA ASP A 202 18.16 -5.18 -4.41
C ASP A 202 18.58 -3.94 -3.59
N ALA A 203 19.70 -4.02 -2.89
CA ALA A 203 20.12 -2.98 -1.96
C ALA A 203 20.34 -1.60 -2.62
N ILE A 204 20.91 -1.57 -3.84
CA ILE A 204 21.18 -0.32 -4.56
C ILE A 204 19.86 0.32 -4.99
N THR A 205 18.98 -0.47 -5.61
CA THR A 205 17.66 -0.01 -6.03
C THR A 205 16.80 0.40 -4.84
N THR A 206 16.90 -0.33 -3.71
CA THR A 206 16.20 0.03 -2.46
C THR A 206 16.58 1.43 -1.99
N GLU A 207 17.86 1.80 -1.99
CA GLU A 207 18.32 3.12 -1.59
C GLU A 207 17.82 4.21 -2.54
N GLN A 208 17.90 3.99 -3.86
CA GLN A 208 17.39 4.91 -4.87
C GLN A 208 15.89 5.16 -4.72
N ILE A 209 15.12 4.10 -4.58
CA ILE A 209 13.66 4.18 -4.39
C ILE A 209 13.31 4.85 -3.06
N LYS A 210 14.05 4.57 -1.99
CA LYS A 210 13.87 5.25 -0.71
C LYS A 210 13.98 6.76 -0.90
N ASN A 211 15.04 7.26 -1.53
CA ASN A 211 15.23 8.68 -1.78
C ASN A 211 14.07 9.30 -2.59
N SER A 212 13.57 8.58 -3.60
CA SER A 212 12.41 9.01 -4.38
C SER A 212 11.12 9.04 -3.55
N LEU A 213 10.88 8.01 -2.73
CA LEU A 213 9.71 7.97 -1.84
C LEU A 213 9.80 9.06 -0.77
N ASP A 214 10.98 9.35 -0.24
CA ASP A 214 11.16 10.43 0.74
C ASP A 214 10.87 11.82 0.10
N ALA A 215 11.21 12.02 -1.17
CA ALA A 215 10.84 13.22 -1.89
C ALA A 215 9.31 13.35 -2.11
N ILE A 216 8.62 12.25 -2.46
CA ILE A 216 7.17 12.29 -2.69
C ILE A 216 6.35 12.38 -1.40
N LYS A 217 6.89 11.93 -0.26
CA LYS A 217 6.21 12.01 1.04
C LYS A 217 6.05 13.44 1.56
N GLN A 218 6.88 14.38 1.11
CA GLN A 218 6.85 15.77 1.59
C GLN A 218 5.47 16.41 1.43
N ASN A 219 4.95 16.98 2.52
CA ASN A 219 3.64 17.62 2.59
C ASN A 219 2.44 16.73 2.26
N ARG A 220 2.59 15.40 2.41
CA ARG A 220 1.53 14.43 2.21
C ARG A 220 1.29 13.59 3.45
N THR A 221 0.08 13.11 3.61
CA THR A 221 -0.24 12.13 4.65
C THR A 221 0.20 10.76 4.16
N VAL A 222 1.12 10.13 4.89
CA VAL A 222 1.72 8.85 4.51
C VAL A 222 1.46 7.81 5.59
N ILE A 223 0.94 6.66 5.19
CA ILE A 223 0.91 5.47 6.02
C ILE A 223 1.89 4.46 5.43
N VAL A 224 2.81 3.98 6.24
CA VAL A 224 3.80 2.99 5.83
C VAL A 224 3.72 1.74 6.69
N ILE A 225 3.64 0.59 6.03
CA ILE A 225 3.94 -0.71 6.62
C ILE A 225 5.33 -1.08 6.11
N SER A 226 6.31 -1.22 6.99
CA SER A 226 7.68 -1.50 6.57
C SER A 226 8.43 -2.36 7.57
N HIS A 227 9.33 -3.17 7.05
CA HIS A 227 10.39 -3.84 7.80
C HIS A 227 11.72 -3.10 7.72
N SER A 228 11.75 -1.90 7.12
CA SER A 228 12.94 -1.03 7.07
C SER A 228 13.01 -0.16 8.33
N LEU A 229 14.03 -0.38 9.16
CA LEU A 229 14.23 0.36 10.41
C LEU A 229 14.24 1.88 10.19
N SER A 230 14.90 2.36 9.12
CA SER A 230 14.98 3.80 8.83
C SER A 230 13.60 4.41 8.56
N GLN A 231 12.71 3.71 7.85
CA GLN A 231 11.36 4.22 7.57
C GLN A 231 10.48 4.25 8.83
N ILE A 232 10.76 3.37 9.79
CA ILE A 232 10.01 3.31 11.05
C ILE A 232 10.52 4.40 12.01
N ILE A 233 11.85 4.60 12.11
CA ILE A 233 12.46 5.60 13.00
C ILE A 233 12.03 7.02 12.64
N ASP A 234 11.95 7.31 11.33
CA ASP A 234 11.62 8.63 10.79
C ASP A 234 10.12 8.94 10.83
N ALA A 235 9.27 8.01 11.30
CA ALA A 235 7.82 8.22 11.38
C ALA A 235 7.46 9.12 12.58
N GLU A 236 6.61 10.12 12.35
CA GLU A 236 6.10 11.01 13.40
C GLU A 236 5.13 10.30 14.36
N ARG A 237 4.56 9.18 13.92
CA ARG A 237 3.71 8.32 14.75
C ARG A 237 3.89 6.85 14.37
N ILE A 238 4.04 6.01 15.37
CA ILE A 238 4.10 4.56 15.24
C ILE A 238 2.89 3.96 15.95
N TYR A 239 2.20 3.03 15.29
CA TYR A 239 1.20 2.17 15.89
C TYR A 239 1.70 0.73 15.84
N VAL A 240 1.85 0.12 17.02
CA VAL A 240 2.25 -1.28 17.14
C VAL A 240 1.00 -2.14 17.24
N MET A 241 0.88 -3.09 16.33
CA MET A 241 -0.29 -3.96 16.22
C MET A 241 0.06 -5.39 16.58
N GLU A 242 -0.79 -6.01 17.38
CA GLU A 242 -0.72 -7.41 17.77
C GLU A 242 -2.12 -8.00 17.82
N GLU A 243 -2.35 -9.14 17.18
CA GLU A 243 -3.64 -9.85 17.14
C GLU A 243 -4.88 -8.99 16.82
N GLY A 244 -4.70 -8.02 15.92
CA GLY A 244 -5.78 -7.11 15.49
C GLY A 244 -6.05 -5.95 16.45
N MET A 245 -5.21 -5.70 17.43
CA MET A 245 -5.29 -4.59 18.38
C MET A 245 -4.08 -3.66 18.26
N VAL A 246 -4.25 -2.41 18.67
CA VAL A 246 -3.15 -1.48 18.92
C VAL A 246 -2.67 -1.69 20.35
N VAL A 247 -1.42 -2.13 20.52
CA VAL A 247 -0.84 -2.43 21.85
C VAL A 247 0.08 -1.33 22.35
N GLU A 248 0.74 -0.60 21.44
CA GLU A 248 1.63 0.52 21.75
C GLU A 248 1.48 1.61 20.69
N SER A 249 1.67 2.86 21.05
CA SER A 249 1.72 3.96 20.06
C SER A 249 2.51 5.15 20.60
N GLY A 250 3.32 5.77 19.75
CA GLY A 250 4.15 6.92 20.11
C GLY A 250 5.15 7.23 19.01
N ILE A 251 6.14 8.06 19.30
CA ILE A 251 7.35 8.22 18.47
C ILE A 251 8.35 7.09 18.79
N HIS A 252 9.35 6.91 17.93
CA HIS A 252 10.33 5.83 18.08
C HIS A 252 10.94 5.75 19.48
N GLU A 253 11.41 6.87 20.03
CA GLU A 253 12.09 6.92 21.34
C GLU A 253 11.16 6.52 22.49
N GLU A 254 9.87 6.86 22.41
CA GLU A 254 8.87 6.52 23.43
C GLU A 254 8.60 5.03 23.45
N VAL A 255 8.15 4.47 22.31
CA VAL A 255 7.77 3.05 22.22
C VAL A 255 8.98 2.11 22.37
N TYR A 256 10.18 2.54 21.99
CA TYR A 256 11.41 1.78 22.21
C TYR A 256 11.78 1.72 23.70
N ARG A 257 11.63 2.84 24.43
CA ARG A 257 11.92 2.94 25.87
C ARG A 257 10.97 2.11 26.72
N GLU A 258 9.71 1.99 26.33
CA GLU A 258 8.71 1.18 27.03
C GLU A 258 9.11 -0.30 27.11
N GLY A 259 9.94 -0.80 26.20
CA GLY A 259 10.50 -2.14 26.25
C GLY A 259 9.52 -3.25 25.87
N GLY A 260 8.40 -2.89 25.24
CA GLY A 260 7.30 -3.78 24.87
C GLY A 260 7.50 -4.55 23.56
N THR A 261 6.41 -4.75 22.82
CA THR A 261 6.39 -5.48 21.55
C THR A 261 7.18 -4.77 20.46
N TYR A 262 7.12 -3.43 20.42
CA TYR A 262 7.93 -2.64 19.48
C TYR A 262 9.42 -2.92 19.61
N LYS A 263 9.96 -2.83 20.82
CA LYS A 263 11.40 -3.08 21.07
C LYS A 263 11.81 -4.47 20.62
N LYS A 264 11.01 -5.48 20.92
CA LYS A 264 11.32 -6.88 20.51
C LYS A 264 11.40 -7.01 18.99
N ILE A 265 10.45 -6.41 18.26
CA ILE A 265 10.42 -6.43 16.79
C ILE A 265 11.60 -5.65 16.24
N PHE A 266 11.84 -4.43 16.75
CA PHE A 266 12.92 -3.55 16.32
C PHE A 266 14.31 -4.19 16.53
N ASP A 267 14.57 -4.77 17.71
CA ASP A 267 15.82 -5.44 18.02
C ASP A 267 16.04 -6.70 17.15
N ALA A 268 14.97 -7.44 16.83
CA ALA A 268 15.04 -8.57 15.92
C ALA A 268 15.43 -8.14 14.49
N MET A 269 14.82 -7.08 13.98
CA MET A 269 15.15 -6.49 12.67
C MET A 269 16.61 -5.96 12.64
N ALA A 270 17.03 -5.26 13.69
CA ALA A 270 18.39 -4.74 13.79
C ALA A 270 19.45 -5.86 13.82
N ARG A 271 19.17 -6.96 14.52
CA ARG A 271 20.07 -8.15 14.55
C ARG A 271 20.16 -8.80 13.17
N SER A 272 19.07 -8.91 12.44
CA SER A 272 19.06 -9.46 11.06
C SER A 272 20.02 -8.66 10.15
N LEU A 273 19.95 -7.34 10.20
CA LEU A 273 20.85 -6.47 9.42
C LEU A 273 22.32 -6.64 9.80
N ASN A 274 22.64 -6.87 11.08
CA ASN A 274 24.02 -7.08 11.55
C ASN A 274 24.56 -8.46 11.14
N LEU A 275 23.73 -9.49 11.10
CA LEU A 275 24.11 -10.84 10.63
C LEU A 275 24.46 -10.81 9.14
N ASP A 276 23.68 -10.08 8.31
CA ASP A 276 23.98 -9.91 6.89
C ASP A 276 25.30 -9.15 6.65
N LYS A 277 25.64 -8.17 7.49
CA LYS A 277 26.94 -7.49 7.44
C LYS A 277 28.09 -8.42 7.81
N ILE A 278 27.92 -9.25 8.83
CA ILE A 278 28.93 -10.19 9.28
C ILE A 278 29.15 -11.28 8.22
N ALA A 279 28.09 -11.86 7.64
CA ALA A 279 28.21 -12.84 6.57
C ALA A 279 29.00 -12.29 5.37
N LYS A 280 28.71 -11.08 4.91
CA LYS A 280 29.43 -10.41 3.81
C LYS A 280 30.88 -10.08 4.12
N THR A 281 31.29 -10.00 5.37
CA THR A 281 32.67 -9.70 5.79
C THR A 281 33.56 -10.95 5.82
N TYR A 282 32.95 -12.13 5.87
CA TYR A 282 33.67 -13.42 5.94
C TYR A 282 33.59 -14.25 4.64
N GLU A 283 32.94 -13.76 3.58
CA GLU A 283 32.93 -14.36 2.23
C GLU A 283 34.03 -13.79 1.31
N VAL A 284 35.15 -13.29 1.86
CA VAL A 284 36.34 -12.87 1.09
C VAL A 284 37.44 -13.93 1.23
#